data_f08fbb85a959ca3ccbcbca3686570ed7
#
_entry.id   f08fbb85a959ca3ccbcbca3686570ed7
#
_cell.length_a   1.000
_cell.length_b   1.000
_cell.length_c   1.000
_cell.angle_alpha   90.00
_cell.angle_beta   90.00
_cell.angle_gamma   90.00
#
_symmetry.space_group_name_H-M   'P 1'
#
loop_
_entity.id
_entity.type
_entity.pdbx_description
1 polymer ?
#
loop_
_entity_poly.entity_id
_entity_poly.type
_entity_poly.pdbx_seq_one_letter_code
_entity_poly.pdbx_strand_id
1 'polypeptide(L)'
;MSDVNDYLEVMDVVYRDACIKCSADVFDLRDLETIRSRVEKEGLSFLTIVLPQFAKAFERSLADGNIDSKCFSGFNKCLLRDEQGKPVGHGAIPAFLQGMLSQVFDRKTGEIITYEPPNTNTNGVRGAASDIPTVVESIRQICRVFAKVELACTPKRVRAALDSFMEIEQDLQTFSVPAEDEAKFLAASRLLWDNMVSDFSVTTVQPKHGPGATAERISGNQKYVWRRWHDRLEPYLPLIGNGYPLGLPEHSEELEIVTIVPEYDEQPVRVITVPKTLKSPRVIAVEPVCMQYVQQGIRS
;
A
#
# COMPACT_ATOMS: atom_id res chain seq x y z
N MET A 1 13.38 -17.13 -16.52
CA MET A 1 12.95 -18.38 -15.84
C MET A 1 13.62 -18.57 -14.47
N SER A 2 14.88 -18.09 -14.24
CA SER A 2 15.54 -18.15 -12.93
C SER A 2 14.70 -17.48 -11.81
N ASP A 3 14.21 -16.28 -12.07
CA ASP A 3 13.52 -15.47 -11.04
C ASP A 3 12.27 -16.11 -10.42
N VAL A 4 11.45 -16.86 -11.20
CA VAL A 4 10.23 -17.50 -10.67
C VAL A 4 10.55 -18.64 -9.74
N ASN A 5 11.59 -19.43 -10.04
CA ASN A 5 12.01 -20.54 -9.20
C ASN A 5 12.55 -20.05 -7.86
N ASP A 6 13.29 -18.93 -7.84
CA ASP A 6 13.81 -18.33 -6.61
C ASP A 6 12.66 -17.92 -5.67
N TYR A 7 11.57 -17.35 -6.23
CA TYR A 7 10.37 -17.05 -5.44
C TYR A 7 9.69 -18.30 -4.88
N LEU A 8 9.65 -19.40 -5.64
CA LEU A 8 9.07 -20.66 -5.18
C LEU A 8 9.90 -21.32 -4.09
N GLU A 9 11.24 -21.25 -4.19
CA GLU A 9 12.15 -21.76 -3.15
C GLU A 9 11.97 -21.00 -1.83
N VAL A 10 11.93 -19.66 -1.90
CA VAL A 10 11.67 -18.84 -0.71
C VAL A 10 10.30 -19.15 -0.12
N MET A 11 9.27 -19.31 -0.96
CA MET A 11 7.92 -19.65 -0.51
C MET A 11 7.87 -21.04 0.17
N ASP A 12 8.58 -22.04 -0.33
CA ASP A 12 8.66 -23.36 0.27
C ASP A 12 9.27 -23.27 1.69
N VAL A 13 10.34 -22.51 1.86
CA VAL A 13 10.96 -22.27 3.16
C VAL A 13 10.02 -21.56 4.12
N VAL A 14 9.37 -20.48 3.65
CA VAL A 14 8.39 -19.71 4.46
C VAL A 14 7.21 -20.58 4.90
N TYR A 15 6.67 -21.41 4.00
CA TYR A 15 5.58 -22.31 4.31
C TYR A 15 5.99 -23.36 5.36
N ARG A 16 7.15 -23.99 5.21
CA ARG A 16 7.66 -24.98 6.18
C ARG A 16 7.93 -24.38 7.54
N ASP A 17 8.56 -23.21 7.60
CA ASP A 17 8.80 -22.48 8.85
C ASP A 17 7.47 -22.14 9.56
N ALA A 18 6.49 -21.67 8.82
CA ALA A 18 5.15 -21.40 9.34
C ALA A 18 4.47 -22.65 9.89
N CYS A 19 4.58 -23.81 9.19
CA CYS A 19 4.06 -25.08 9.67
C CYS A 19 4.72 -25.55 10.96
N ILE A 20 6.04 -25.40 11.08
CA ILE A 20 6.78 -25.75 12.30
C ILE A 20 6.31 -24.89 13.47
N LYS A 21 6.10 -23.60 13.26
CA LYS A 21 5.59 -22.67 14.31
C LYS A 21 4.18 -23.00 14.77
N CYS A 22 3.33 -23.43 13.86
CA CYS A 22 1.94 -23.74 14.19
C CYS A 22 1.74 -25.14 14.80
N SER A 23 2.43 -26.15 14.33
CA SER A 23 2.48 -27.55 14.75
C SER A 23 2.81 -28.41 13.51
N ALA A 24 3.53 -29.49 13.67
CA ALA A 24 3.89 -30.37 12.56
C ALA A 24 2.68 -30.91 11.78
N ASP A 25 1.51 -31.03 12.44
CA ASP A 25 0.30 -31.61 11.87
C ASP A 25 -0.41 -30.71 10.84
N VAL A 26 -0.01 -29.42 10.72
CA VAL A 26 -0.62 -28.50 9.74
C VAL A 26 0.05 -28.56 8.37
N PHE A 27 1.18 -29.26 8.24
CA PHE A 27 1.88 -29.38 6.96
C PHE A 27 1.07 -30.21 5.97
N ASP A 28 0.72 -29.60 4.83
CA ASP A 28 0.00 -30.27 3.74
C ASP A 28 0.72 -30.04 2.41
N LEU A 29 1.22 -31.12 1.80
CA LEU A 29 1.86 -31.05 0.48
C LEU A 29 0.97 -30.43 -0.59
N ARG A 30 -0.37 -30.58 -0.48
CA ARG A 30 -1.33 -30.01 -1.42
C ARG A 30 -1.30 -28.48 -1.43
N ASP A 31 -0.96 -27.85 -0.32
CA ASP A 31 -0.80 -26.39 -0.28
C ASP A 31 0.39 -25.95 -1.11
N LEU A 32 1.53 -26.65 -1.00
CA LEU A 32 2.72 -26.39 -1.83
C LEU A 32 2.46 -26.68 -3.31
N GLU A 33 1.77 -27.77 -3.62
CA GLU A 33 1.37 -28.11 -4.99
C GLU A 33 0.41 -27.06 -5.56
N THR A 34 -0.51 -26.55 -4.75
CA THR A 34 -1.41 -25.46 -5.11
C THR A 34 -0.61 -24.19 -5.46
N ILE A 35 0.35 -23.82 -4.61
CA ILE A 35 1.20 -22.68 -4.85
C ILE A 35 1.97 -22.84 -6.17
N ARG A 36 2.65 -23.96 -6.38
CA ARG A 36 3.44 -24.23 -7.59
C ARG A 36 2.57 -24.20 -8.85
N SER A 37 1.48 -24.96 -8.86
CA SER A 37 0.57 -25.04 -10.00
C SER A 37 -0.08 -23.69 -10.33
N ARG A 38 -0.40 -22.87 -9.32
CA ARG A 38 -0.96 -21.54 -9.51
C ARG A 38 0.07 -20.55 -10.03
N VAL A 39 1.32 -20.62 -9.54
CA VAL A 39 2.42 -19.81 -10.06
C VAL A 39 2.78 -20.18 -11.50
N GLU A 40 2.74 -21.45 -11.87
CA GLU A 40 2.92 -21.88 -13.27
C GLU A 40 1.84 -21.32 -14.20
N LYS A 41 0.60 -21.24 -13.77
CA LYS A 41 -0.54 -20.76 -14.58
C LYS A 41 -0.71 -19.25 -14.57
N GLU A 42 -0.52 -18.61 -13.45
CA GLU A 42 -0.83 -17.18 -13.19
C GLU A 42 0.42 -16.31 -13.08
N GLY A 43 1.60 -16.94 -13.10
CA GLY A 43 2.87 -16.28 -12.84
C GLY A 43 2.97 -15.72 -11.42
N LEU A 44 3.82 -14.73 -11.23
CA LEU A 44 4.01 -14.06 -9.94
C LEU A 44 2.75 -13.33 -9.44
N SER A 45 1.71 -13.20 -10.27
CA SER A 45 0.43 -12.62 -9.84
C SER A 45 -0.21 -13.40 -8.71
N PHE A 46 -0.04 -14.73 -8.68
CA PHE A 46 -0.53 -15.54 -7.58
C PHE A 46 0.10 -15.13 -6.24
N LEU A 47 1.42 -15.00 -6.19
CA LEU A 47 2.16 -14.67 -4.96
C LEU A 47 1.95 -13.21 -4.53
N THR A 48 1.86 -12.28 -5.49
CA THR A 48 1.89 -10.83 -5.23
C THR A 48 0.52 -10.16 -5.18
N ILE A 49 -0.53 -10.83 -5.71
CA ILE A 49 -1.89 -10.30 -5.75
C ILE A 49 -2.88 -11.25 -5.08
N VAL A 50 -2.91 -12.52 -5.51
CA VAL A 50 -3.94 -13.47 -5.05
C VAL A 50 -3.74 -13.85 -3.58
N LEU A 51 -2.52 -14.23 -3.17
CA LEU A 51 -2.23 -14.52 -1.76
C LEU A 51 -2.46 -13.31 -0.84
N PRO A 52 -2.03 -12.07 -1.16
CA PRO A 52 -2.40 -10.89 -0.38
C PRO A 52 -3.91 -10.63 -0.30
N GLN A 53 -4.69 -10.97 -1.33
CA GLN A 53 -6.15 -10.89 -1.28
C GLN A 53 -6.74 -11.95 -0.34
N PHE A 54 -6.20 -13.17 -0.36
CA PHE A 54 -6.53 -14.21 0.61
C PHE A 54 -6.28 -13.73 2.04
N ALA A 55 -5.12 -13.13 2.32
CA ALA A 55 -4.83 -12.55 3.63
C ALA A 55 -5.85 -11.50 4.07
N LYS A 56 -6.29 -10.62 3.15
CA LYS A 56 -7.32 -9.62 3.45
C LYS A 56 -8.67 -10.23 3.77
N ALA A 57 -9.08 -11.27 3.03
CA ALA A 57 -10.31 -12.00 3.31
C ALA A 57 -10.23 -12.70 4.69
N PHE A 58 -9.09 -13.31 5.00
CA PHE A 58 -8.83 -13.90 6.31
C PHE A 58 -8.88 -12.88 7.45
N GLU A 59 -8.22 -11.71 7.30
CA GLU A 59 -8.25 -10.64 8.30
C GLU A 59 -9.67 -10.09 8.52
N ARG A 60 -10.47 -9.97 7.45
CA ARG A 60 -11.88 -9.61 7.57
C ARG A 60 -12.66 -10.68 8.34
N SER A 61 -12.44 -11.96 8.03
CA SER A 61 -13.10 -13.06 8.74
C SER A 61 -12.76 -13.08 10.23
N LEU A 62 -11.53 -12.68 10.61
CA LEU A 62 -11.18 -12.51 12.04
C LEU A 62 -11.95 -11.34 12.67
N ALA A 63 -12.10 -10.22 11.98
CA ALA A 63 -12.86 -9.09 12.49
C ALA A 63 -14.36 -9.37 12.62
N ASP A 64 -14.91 -10.14 11.65
CA ASP A 64 -16.32 -10.51 11.62
C ASP A 64 -16.65 -11.70 12.57
N GLY A 65 -15.62 -12.35 13.15
CA GLY A 65 -15.80 -13.53 14.02
C GLY A 65 -16.21 -14.81 13.29
N ASN A 66 -16.28 -14.76 11.96
CA ASN A 66 -16.73 -15.89 11.13
C ASN A 66 -16.06 -15.89 9.76
N ILE A 67 -15.73 -17.09 9.25
CA ILE A 67 -15.14 -17.28 7.92
C ILE A 67 -16.17 -17.88 6.96
N ASP A 68 -16.36 -17.23 5.80
CA ASP A 68 -17.09 -17.82 4.67
C ASP A 68 -16.12 -18.03 3.50
N SER A 69 -15.99 -19.30 3.09
CA SER A 69 -15.15 -19.68 1.95
C SER A 69 -15.51 -18.97 0.64
N LYS A 70 -16.72 -18.42 0.50
CA LYS A 70 -17.11 -17.61 -0.66
C LYS A 70 -16.31 -16.32 -0.79
N CYS A 71 -15.77 -15.79 0.31
CA CYS A 71 -14.93 -14.59 0.32
C CYS A 71 -13.52 -14.85 -0.24
N PHE A 72 -13.12 -16.13 -0.43
CA PHE A 72 -11.81 -16.55 -0.91
C PHE A 72 -11.88 -16.94 -2.39
N SER A 73 -12.06 -15.92 -3.24
CA SER A 73 -12.17 -16.13 -4.69
C SER A 73 -10.99 -16.92 -5.26
N GLY A 74 -11.30 -17.93 -6.06
CA GLY A 74 -10.31 -18.79 -6.73
C GLY A 74 -9.73 -19.90 -5.83
N PHE A 75 -10.28 -20.11 -4.63
CA PHE A 75 -9.94 -21.22 -3.75
C PHE A 75 -11.15 -22.12 -3.51
N ASN A 76 -10.93 -23.42 -3.56
CA ASN A 76 -11.97 -24.42 -3.30
C ASN A 76 -12.30 -24.46 -1.80
N LYS A 77 -13.53 -24.89 -1.48
CA LYS A 77 -13.95 -25.18 -0.12
C LYS A 77 -13.28 -26.45 0.39
N CYS A 78 -12.99 -26.52 1.69
CA CYS A 78 -12.54 -27.76 2.28
C CYS A 78 -13.63 -28.84 2.22
N LEU A 79 -13.21 -30.10 2.13
CA LEU A 79 -14.11 -31.26 2.19
C LEU A 79 -14.25 -31.70 3.64
N LEU A 80 -15.51 -31.87 4.07
CA LEU A 80 -15.85 -32.54 5.32
C LEU A 80 -15.93 -34.04 5.08
N ARG A 81 -15.42 -34.83 6.03
CA ARG A 81 -15.43 -36.29 5.98
C ARG A 81 -16.08 -36.84 7.23
N ASP A 82 -16.74 -37.97 7.07
CA ASP A 82 -17.26 -38.77 8.22
C ASP A 82 -16.13 -39.56 8.92
N GLU A 83 -16.48 -40.30 9.95
CA GLU A 83 -15.56 -41.14 10.72
C GLU A 83 -14.88 -42.24 9.88
N GLN A 84 -15.50 -42.63 8.78
CA GLN A 84 -14.97 -43.59 7.81
C GLN A 84 -14.14 -42.93 6.71
N GLY A 85 -13.94 -41.61 6.76
CA GLY A 85 -13.16 -40.82 5.80
C GLY A 85 -13.91 -40.50 4.49
N LYS A 86 -15.20 -40.82 4.38
CA LYS A 86 -16.02 -40.55 3.20
C LYS A 86 -16.46 -39.09 3.18
N PRO A 87 -16.42 -38.41 2.02
CA PRO A 87 -16.84 -37.00 1.93
C PRO A 87 -18.36 -36.88 2.19
N VAL A 88 -18.73 -35.99 3.13
CA VAL A 88 -20.12 -35.72 3.53
C VAL A 88 -20.58 -34.32 3.16
N GLY A 89 -19.69 -33.47 2.59
CA GLY A 89 -20.04 -32.14 2.17
C GLY A 89 -18.84 -31.20 2.13
N HIS A 90 -19.12 -29.90 2.00
CA HIS A 90 -18.12 -28.82 2.04
C HIS A 90 -18.22 -28.07 3.34
N GLY A 91 -17.05 -27.69 3.89
CA GLY A 91 -16.98 -26.84 5.07
C GLY A 91 -17.02 -25.35 4.78
N ALA A 92 -16.98 -24.57 5.84
CA ALA A 92 -16.97 -23.10 5.78
C ALA A 92 -15.61 -22.52 5.42
N ILE A 93 -14.51 -23.23 5.70
CA ILE A 93 -13.15 -22.75 5.43
C ILE A 93 -12.66 -23.14 4.02
N PRO A 94 -11.70 -22.38 3.43
CA PRO A 94 -11.00 -22.80 2.21
C PRO A 94 -10.21 -24.10 2.39
N ALA A 95 -10.01 -24.84 1.30
CA ALA A 95 -9.15 -26.02 1.28
C ALA A 95 -7.66 -25.66 1.36
N PHE A 96 -7.27 -24.50 0.83
CA PHE A 96 -5.92 -23.97 0.93
C PHE A 96 -5.64 -23.48 2.36
N LEU A 97 -4.53 -23.88 2.93
CA LEU A 97 -4.14 -23.64 4.33
C LEU A 97 -5.17 -24.16 5.36
N GLN A 98 -5.93 -25.18 4.99
CA GLN A 98 -7.01 -25.69 5.87
C GLN A 98 -6.49 -26.19 7.23
N GLY A 99 -5.25 -26.72 7.30
CA GLY A 99 -4.63 -27.15 8.54
C GLY A 99 -4.48 -26.00 9.54
N MET A 100 -3.96 -24.86 9.07
CA MET A 100 -3.82 -23.64 9.88
C MET A 100 -5.17 -22.99 10.17
N LEU A 101 -6.03 -22.85 9.15
CA LEU A 101 -7.35 -22.21 9.29
C LEU A 101 -8.23 -22.95 10.29
N SER A 102 -8.15 -24.30 10.36
CA SER A 102 -8.92 -25.11 11.31
C SER A 102 -8.44 -24.99 12.76
N GLN A 103 -7.33 -24.36 13.01
CA GLN A 103 -6.89 -24.00 14.38
C GLN A 103 -7.50 -22.66 14.84
N VAL A 104 -8.02 -21.86 13.92
CA VAL A 104 -8.62 -20.54 14.19
C VAL A 104 -10.13 -20.58 14.06
N PHE A 105 -10.66 -21.33 13.09
CA PHE A 105 -12.08 -21.39 12.77
C PHE A 105 -12.59 -22.84 12.78
N ASP A 106 -13.80 -23.04 13.25
CA ASP A 106 -14.49 -24.31 13.12
C ASP A 106 -14.74 -24.64 11.64
N ARG A 107 -14.41 -25.85 11.22
CA ARG A 107 -14.49 -26.28 9.81
C ARG A 107 -15.91 -26.36 9.25
N LYS A 108 -16.92 -26.57 10.12
CA LYS A 108 -18.33 -26.74 9.71
C LYS A 108 -19.07 -25.42 9.78
N THR A 109 -18.95 -24.69 10.91
CA THR A 109 -19.70 -23.45 11.16
C THR A 109 -19.01 -22.23 10.63
N GLY A 110 -17.67 -22.21 10.59
CA GLY A 110 -16.87 -21.06 10.25
C GLY A 110 -16.66 -20.08 11.42
N GLU A 111 -17.19 -20.37 12.59
CA GLU A 111 -17.02 -19.52 13.76
C GLU A 111 -15.60 -19.59 14.32
N ILE A 112 -15.12 -18.51 14.93
CA ILE A 112 -13.83 -18.52 15.63
C ILE A 112 -13.90 -19.50 16.80
N ILE A 113 -12.87 -20.34 16.89
CA ILE A 113 -12.70 -21.26 18.01
C ILE A 113 -12.34 -20.44 19.24
N THR A 114 -13.27 -20.33 20.19
CA THR A 114 -13.03 -19.67 21.46
C THR A 114 -12.10 -20.55 22.32
N TYR A 115 -10.98 -19.95 22.76
CA TYR A 115 -10.09 -20.60 23.69
C TYR A 115 -10.76 -20.67 25.06
N GLU A 116 -11.23 -21.87 25.45
CA GLU A 116 -11.52 -22.14 26.86
C GLU A 116 -10.21 -22.53 27.54
N PRO A 117 -9.75 -21.76 28.57
CA PRO A 117 -8.57 -22.18 29.32
C PRO A 117 -8.82 -23.56 29.93
N PRO A 118 -7.90 -24.50 29.79
CA PRO A 118 -8.10 -25.86 30.29
C PRO A 118 -8.35 -25.80 31.79
N ASN A 119 -9.41 -26.48 32.21
CA ASN A 119 -9.73 -26.66 33.62
C ASN A 119 -8.51 -27.31 34.30
N THR A 120 -7.97 -26.68 35.34
CA THR A 120 -6.68 -27.02 35.98
C THR A 120 -6.62 -28.38 36.65
N ASN A 121 -7.68 -29.19 36.52
CA ASN A 121 -7.86 -30.47 37.23
C ASN A 121 -7.60 -31.74 36.38
N THR A 122 -7.10 -31.66 35.17
CA THR A 122 -6.75 -32.86 34.39
C THR A 122 -5.24 -32.97 34.18
N ASN A 123 -4.64 -33.99 34.78
CA ASN A 123 -3.23 -34.43 34.59
C ASN A 123 -3.00 -35.00 33.18
N GLY A 124 -3.50 -34.36 32.14
CA GLY A 124 -3.33 -34.76 30.75
C GLY A 124 -2.12 -34.06 30.12
N VAL A 125 -1.21 -34.85 29.54
CA VAL A 125 -0.12 -34.40 28.69
C VAL A 125 -0.72 -33.56 27.56
N ARG A 126 -0.49 -32.26 27.58
CA ARG A 126 -0.88 -31.34 26.51
C ARG A 126 -0.06 -31.61 25.27
N GLY A 127 -0.68 -32.03 24.18
CA GLY A 127 -0.20 -31.59 22.87
C GLY A 127 -0.27 -30.05 22.87
N ALA A 128 0.86 -29.39 22.57
CA ALA A 128 0.93 -27.94 22.56
C ALA A 128 -0.14 -27.41 21.59
N ALA A 129 -1.25 -26.90 22.13
CA ALA A 129 -2.19 -26.13 21.34
C ALA A 129 -1.40 -24.94 20.80
N SER A 130 -1.28 -24.83 19.49
CA SER A 130 -0.64 -23.69 18.87
C SER A 130 -1.38 -22.43 19.31
N ASP A 131 -0.62 -21.44 19.73
CA ASP A 131 -1.15 -20.14 20.09
C ASP A 131 -1.83 -19.51 18.85
N ILE A 132 -3.15 -19.21 18.94
CA ILE A 132 -3.93 -18.63 17.83
C ILE A 132 -3.20 -17.42 17.19
N PRO A 133 -2.64 -16.45 17.94
CA PRO A 133 -1.79 -15.40 17.37
C PRO A 133 -0.67 -15.91 16.48
N THR A 134 0.05 -16.94 16.87
CA THR A 134 1.12 -17.53 16.06
C THR A 134 0.59 -18.11 14.75
N VAL A 135 -0.57 -18.76 14.76
CA VAL A 135 -1.21 -19.28 13.55
C VAL A 135 -1.65 -18.14 12.63
N VAL A 136 -2.25 -17.09 13.19
CA VAL A 136 -2.67 -15.90 12.44
C VAL A 136 -1.46 -15.22 11.77
N GLU A 137 -0.36 -15.05 12.49
CA GLU A 137 0.87 -14.48 11.94
C GLU A 137 1.46 -15.36 10.84
N SER A 138 1.45 -16.68 11.02
CA SER A 138 1.94 -17.65 10.05
C SER A 138 1.15 -17.60 8.73
N ILE A 139 -0.17 -17.57 8.80
CA ILE A 139 -1.03 -17.39 7.61
C ILE A 139 -0.73 -16.06 6.92
N ARG A 140 -0.60 -14.97 7.70
CA ARG A 140 -0.25 -13.64 7.16
C ARG A 140 1.12 -13.64 6.52
N GLN A 141 2.11 -14.28 7.11
CA GLN A 141 3.46 -14.39 6.58
C GLN A 141 3.45 -15.10 5.23
N ILE A 142 2.84 -16.29 5.13
CA ILE A 142 2.71 -17.03 3.87
C ILE A 142 2.05 -16.17 2.79
N CYS A 143 0.95 -15.52 3.13
CA CYS A 143 0.16 -14.80 2.15
C CYS A 143 0.67 -13.39 1.80
N ARG A 144 1.57 -12.80 2.59
CA ARG A 144 2.01 -11.42 2.41
C ARG A 144 3.50 -11.24 2.16
N VAL A 145 4.32 -12.29 2.24
CA VAL A 145 5.77 -12.21 2.07
C VAL A 145 6.17 -11.49 0.76
N PHE A 146 5.43 -11.73 -0.32
CA PHE A 146 5.67 -11.10 -1.62
C PHE A 146 4.71 -9.95 -1.97
N ALA A 147 3.87 -9.50 -1.03
CA ALA A 147 2.85 -8.48 -1.30
C ALA A 147 3.40 -7.13 -1.75
N LYS A 148 4.64 -6.82 -1.40
CA LYS A 148 5.29 -5.53 -1.67
C LYS A 148 6.51 -5.64 -2.59
N VAL A 149 6.69 -6.78 -3.25
CA VAL A 149 7.75 -6.91 -4.26
C VAL A 149 7.49 -5.92 -5.40
N GLU A 150 8.51 -5.14 -5.71
CA GLU A 150 8.46 -4.13 -6.75
C GLU A 150 8.66 -4.78 -8.11
N LEU A 151 7.57 -4.88 -8.87
CA LEU A 151 7.53 -5.50 -10.18
C LEU A 151 6.87 -4.56 -11.18
N ALA A 152 7.35 -4.62 -12.43
CA ALA A 152 6.76 -3.87 -13.52
C ALA A 152 5.33 -4.36 -13.82
N CYS A 153 4.39 -3.43 -13.92
CA CYS A 153 3.02 -3.73 -14.31
C CYS A 153 2.90 -3.95 -15.82
N THR A 154 1.92 -4.75 -16.21
CA THR A 154 1.54 -4.84 -17.64
C THR A 154 0.98 -3.50 -18.13
N PRO A 155 1.09 -3.17 -19.44
CA PRO A 155 0.51 -1.94 -19.99
C PRO A 155 -0.98 -1.77 -19.68
N LYS A 156 -1.74 -2.87 -19.65
CA LYS A 156 -3.17 -2.87 -19.27
C LYS A 156 -3.38 -2.38 -17.83
N ARG A 157 -2.56 -2.83 -16.89
CA ARG A 157 -2.65 -2.41 -15.48
C ARG A 157 -2.19 -0.97 -15.28
N VAL A 158 -1.19 -0.52 -16.05
CA VAL A 158 -0.75 0.87 -16.06
C VAL A 158 -1.90 1.77 -16.52
N ARG A 159 -2.55 1.43 -17.64
CA ARG A 159 -3.70 2.21 -18.16
C ARG A 159 -4.84 2.25 -17.14
N ALA A 160 -5.23 1.11 -16.57
CA ALA A 160 -6.28 1.06 -15.56
C ALA A 160 -5.95 1.91 -14.32
N ALA A 161 -4.67 2.03 -13.93
CA ALA A 161 -4.27 2.91 -12.84
C ALA A 161 -4.42 4.40 -13.19
N LEU A 162 -4.13 4.79 -14.42
CA LEU A 162 -4.33 6.16 -14.90
C LEU A 162 -5.82 6.49 -15.04
N ASP A 163 -6.61 5.57 -15.59
CA ASP A 163 -8.08 5.74 -15.70
C ASP A 163 -8.70 5.91 -14.31
N SER A 164 -8.33 5.06 -13.34
CA SER A 164 -8.79 5.18 -11.95
C SER A 164 -8.34 6.49 -11.27
N PHE A 165 -7.14 6.99 -11.60
CA PHE A 165 -6.70 8.30 -11.12
C PHE A 165 -7.63 9.42 -11.63
N MET A 166 -7.96 9.40 -12.92
CA MET A 166 -8.86 10.39 -13.52
C MET A 166 -10.29 10.31 -12.94
N GLU A 167 -10.80 9.09 -12.71
CA GLU A 167 -12.09 8.88 -12.07
C GLU A 167 -12.13 9.47 -10.66
N ILE A 168 -11.09 9.23 -9.86
CA ILE A 168 -10.99 9.79 -8.50
C ILE A 168 -10.94 11.33 -8.53
N GLU A 169 -10.18 11.92 -9.47
CA GLU A 169 -10.13 13.39 -9.62
C GLU A 169 -11.50 13.97 -9.97
N GLN A 170 -12.28 13.28 -10.81
CA GLN A 170 -13.66 13.70 -11.14
C GLN A 170 -14.60 13.59 -9.93
N ASP A 171 -14.49 12.50 -9.17
CA ASP A 171 -15.27 12.30 -7.96
C ASP A 171 -14.96 13.38 -6.91
N LEU A 172 -13.68 13.73 -6.76
CA LEU A 172 -13.23 14.78 -5.83
C LEU A 172 -13.78 16.18 -6.20
N GLN A 173 -13.96 16.48 -7.49
CA GLN A 173 -14.55 17.75 -7.92
C GLN A 173 -16.01 17.93 -7.45
N THR A 174 -16.73 16.82 -7.29
CA THR A 174 -18.13 16.82 -6.83
C THR A 174 -18.25 16.55 -5.33
N PHE A 175 -17.16 16.18 -4.67
CA PHE A 175 -17.16 15.89 -3.25
C PHE A 175 -17.33 17.16 -2.42
N SER A 176 -18.29 17.14 -1.52
CA SER A 176 -18.47 18.21 -0.54
C SER A 176 -18.65 17.63 0.86
N VAL A 177 -18.01 18.28 1.84
CA VAL A 177 -18.19 17.95 3.24
C VAL A 177 -19.37 18.76 3.79
N PRO A 178 -20.28 18.17 4.59
CA PRO A 178 -21.31 18.94 5.28
C PRO A 178 -20.68 20.06 6.12
N ALA A 179 -21.26 21.27 6.06
CA ALA A 179 -20.68 22.46 6.73
C ALA A 179 -20.46 22.26 8.24
N GLU A 180 -21.31 21.48 8.91
CA GLU A 180 -21.17 21.14 10.31
C GLU A 180 -19.91 20.28 10.58
N ASP A 181 -19.62 19.31 9.74
CA ASP A 181 -18.46 18.42 9.87
C ASP A 181 -17.17 19.17 9.51
N GLU A 182 -17.23 20.05 8.51
CA GLU A 182 -16.12 20.95 8.18
C GLU A 182 -15.79 21.88 9.35
N ALA A 183 -16.80 22.49 9.98
CA ALA A 183 -16.60 23.35 11.15
C ALA A 183 -15.99 22.59 12.33
N LYS A 184 -16.44 21.37 12.62
CA LYS A 184 -15.86 20.49 13.65
C LYS A 184 -14.40 20.15 13.33
N PHE A 185 -14.12 19.78 12.10
CA PHE A 185 -12.76 19.47 11.66
C PHE A 185 -11.83 20.67 11.80
N LEU A 186 -12.26 21.86 11.35
CA LEU A 186 -11.49 23.09 11.49
C LEU A 186 -11.24 23.47 12.95
N ALA A 187 -12.25 23.32 13.83
CA ALA A 187 -12.10 23.57 15.26
C ALA A 187 -11.08 22.63 15.91
N ALA A 188 -11.18 21.33 15.62
CA ALA A 188 -10.22 20.33 16.11
C ALA A 188 -8.81 20.58 15.57
N SER A 189 -8.68 20.91 14.28
CA SER A 189 -7.39 21.21 13.64
C SER A 189 -6.73 22.43 14.28
N ARG A 190 -7.48 23.51 14.53
CA ARG A 190 -6.95 24.70 15.22
C ARG A 190 -6.46 24.34 16.63
N LEU A 191 -7.25 23.60 17.39
CA LEU A 191 -6.85 23.19 18.74
C LEU A 191 -5.53 22.41 18.76
N LEU A 192 -5.28 21.57 17.75
CA LEU A 192 -4.09 20.74 17.65
C LEU A 192 -2.88 21.49 17.11
N TRP A 193 -3.08 22.39 16.15
CA TRP A 193 -2.01 22.94 15.33
C TRP A 193 -1.69 24.42 15.61
N ASP A 194 -2.59 25.20 16.24
CA ASP A 194 -2.38 26.65 16.47
C ASP A 194 -1.04 26.94 17.16
N ASN A 195 -0.71 26.16 18.19
CA ASN A 195 0.57 26.35 18.90
C ASN A 195 1.80 25.97 18.06
N MET A 196 1.66 25.07 17.09
CA MET A 196 2.77 24.62 16.23
C MET A 196 3.02 25.59 15.07
N VAL A 197 1.99 26.29 14.62
CA VAL A 197 2.08 27.20 13.47
C VAL A 197 2.01 28.67 13.85
N SER A 198 1.86 28.98 15.15
CA SER A 198 1.76 30.38 15.63
C SER A 198 2.97 31.24 15.24
N ASP A 199 4.15 30.64 15.23
CA ASP A 199 5.40 31.31 14.89
C ASP A 199 5.78 31.16 13.40
N PHE A 200 4.94 30.49 12.60
CA PHE A 200 5.20 30.33 11.18
C PHE A 200 5.02 31.67 10.44
N SER A 201 6.05 32.08 9.74
CA SER A 201 6.00 33.22 8.81
C SER A 201 6.49 32.78 7.43
N VAL A 202 5.78 33.18 6.39
CA VAL A 202 6.21 32.94 5.00
C VAL A 202 7.60 33.54 4.75
N THR A 203 7.95 34.62 5.45
CA THR A 203 9.26 35.28 5.34
C THR A 203 10.43 34.46 5.89
N THR A 204 10.14 33.45 6.72
CA THR A 204 11.16 32.52 7.25
C THR A 204 11.34 31.27 6.38
N VAL A 205 10.47 31.05 5.40
CA VAL A 205 10.58 29.93 4.47
C VAL A 205 11.81 30.12 3.59
N GLN A 206 12.69 29.13 3.59
CA GLN A 206 13.86 29.07 2.72
C GLN A 206 13.64 28.02 1.62
N PRO A 207 13.18 28.43 0.43
CA PRO A 207 12.98 27.52 -0.66
C PRO A 207 14.28 26.82 -1.07
N LYS A 208 14.17 25.56 -1.51
CA LYS A 208 15.33 24.79 -1.98
C LYS A 208 14.88 23.71 -2.97
N HIS A 209 15.80 23.25 -3.80
CA HIS A 209 15.53 22.13 -4.69
C HIS A 209 15.79 20.79 -4.01
N GLY A 210 14.85 19.85 -4.19
CA GLY A 210 15.05 18.43 -3.89
C GLY A 210 15.77 17.71 -5.03
N PRO A 211 16.17 16.43 -4.84
CA PRO A 211 16.88 15.65 -5.85
C PRO A 211 15.98 15.20 -7.02
N GLY A 212 14.64 15.25 -6.88
CA GLY A 212 13.69 14.77 -7.87
C GLY A 212 13.73 15.54 -9.20
N ALA A 213 13.25 14.92 -10.27
CA ALA A 213 13.04 15.58 -11.56
C ALA A 213 11.85 16.54 -11.49
N THR A 214 11.82 17.54 -12.37
CA THR A 214 10.73 18.50 -12.52
C THR A 214 9.86 18.19 -13.73
N ALA A 215 8.72 18.86 -13.87
CA ALA A 215 7.83 18.71 -15.03
C ALA A 215 8.56 19.01 -16.33
N GLU A 216 9.47 19.98 -16.34
CA GLU A 216 10.32 20.38 -17.45
C GLU A 216 11.47 19.39 -17.74
N ARG A 217 11.61 18.34 -16.92
CA ARG A 217 12.71 17.36 -16.98
C ARG A 217 14.09 17.94 -16.66
N ILE A 218 14.13 19.03 -15.90
CA ILE A 218 15.38 19.64 -15.43
C ILE A 218 15.84 18.89 -14.17
N SER A 219 17.15 18.71 -14.02
CA SER A 219 17.76 18.03 -12.88
C SER A 219 19.06 18.70 -12.44
N GLY A 220 19.52 18.39 -11.23
CA GLY A 220 20.76 18.93 -10.67
C GLY A 220 20.75 20.46 -10.55
N ASN A 221 21.90 21.07 -10.70
CA ASN A 221 22.09 22.51 -10.54
C ASN A 221 21.37 23.37 -11.59
N GLN A 222 20.98 22.77 -12.73
CA GLN A 222 20.24 23.50 -13.75
C GLN A 222 18.85 23.96 -13.24
N LYS A 223 18.34 23.40 -12.15
CA LYS A 223 17.09 23.84 -11.52
C LYS A 223 17.16 25.25 -10.94
N TYR A 224 18.35 25.74 -10.63
CA TYR A 224 18.57 27.11 -10.13
C TYR A 224 18.67 28.14 -11.25
N VAL A 225 18.62 27.72 -12.51
CA VAL A 225 18.55 28.64 -13.65
C VAL A 225 17.08 28.83 -14.00
N TRP A 226 16.51 29.90 -13.47
CA TRP A 226 15.11 30.23 -13.63
C TRP A 226 14.81 30.66 -15.07
N ARG A 227 13.74 30.08 -15.64
CA ARG A 227 13.19 30.48 -16.94
C ARG A 227 11.72 30.87 -16.83
N ARG A 228 11.02 30.31 -15.86
CA ARG A 228 9.61 30.57 -15.57
C ARG A 228 9.40 30.66 -14.07
N TRP A 229 8.61 31.62 -13.66
CA TRP A 229 8.15 31.77 -12.28
C TRP A 229 6.64 32.04 -12.31
N HIS A 230 5.86 31.35 -11.49
CA HIS A 230 4.41 31.48 -11.49
C HIS A 230 3.99 32.76 -10.75
N ASP A 231 3.17 33.58 -11.39
CA ASP A 231 2.71 34.88 -10.87
C ASP A 231 2.05 34.74 -9.48
N ARG A 232 1.27 33.69 -9.24
CA ARG A 232 0.66 33.42 -7.94
C ARG A 232 1.64 33.18 -6.79
N LEU A 233 2.92 32.98 -7.07
CA LEU A 233 3.96 32.86 -6.04
C LEU A 233 4.50 34.24 -5.62
N GLU A 234 4.45 35.25 -6.49
CA GLU A 234 5.03 36.57 -6.26
C GLU A 234 4.52 37.24 -4.98
N PRO A 235 3.23 37.19 -4.59
CA PRO A 235 2.74 37.81 -3.37
C PRO A 235 3.32 37.22 -2.08
N TYR A 236 3.76 35.96 -2.11
CA TYR A 236 4.22 35.21 -0.93
C TYR A 236 5.72 34.96 -0.95
N LEU A 237 6.25 34.59 -2.09
CA LEU A 237 7.65 34.22 -2.32
C LEU A 237 8.10 34.81 -3.66
N PRO A 238 8.35 36.13 -3.69
CA PRO A 238 8.80 36.80 -4.91
C PRO A 238 10.08 36.17 -5.44
N LEU A 239 10.24 36.13 -6.76
CA LEU A 239 11.42 35.60 -7.44
C LEU A 239 12.68 36.29 -6.95
N ILE A 240 12.63 37.63 -6.84
CA ILE A 240 13.72 38.42 -6.29
C ILE A 240 13.73 38.26 -4.76
N GLY A 241 14.83 37.78 -4.24
CA GLY A 241 14.99 37.45 -2.82
C GLY A 241 14.85 35.98 -2.49
N ASN A 242 14.05 35.23 -3.23
CA ASN A 242 13.90 33.78 -3.01
C ASN A 242 14.60 32.96 -4.09
N GLY A 243 14.40 33.26 -5.36
CA GLY A 243 15.09 32.61 -6.48
C GLY A 243 16.45 33.21 -6.78
N TYR A 244 16.58 34.50 -6.62
CA TYR A 244 17.83 35.26 -6.77
C TYR A 244 18.10 36.09 -5.51
N PRO A 245 19.33 36.05 -4.97
CA PRO A 245 19.73 36.92 -3.84
C PRO A 245 19.59 38.40 -4.16
N LEU A 246 19.11 39.16 -3.21
CA LEU A 246 19.02 40.64 -3.36
C LEU A 246 20.40 41.29 -3.46
N GLY A 247 20.54 42.24 -4.37
CA GLY A 247 21.69 43.12 -4.44
C GLY A 247 22.91 42.60 -5.19
N LEU A 248 22.77 41.51 -5.96
CA LEU A 248 23.84 41.05 -6.85
C LEU A 248 23.59 41.53 -8.28
N PRO A 249 24.42 42.48 -8.81
CA PRO A 249 24.26 43.03 -10.17
C PRO A 249 24.39 41.96 -11.27
N GLU A 250 25.12 40.89 -10.98
CA GLU A 250 25.38 39.78 -11.88
C GLU A 250 24.12 39.00 -12.29
N HIS A 251 23.03 39.17 -11.52
CA HIS A 251 21.76 38.51 -11.82
C HIS A 251 20.81 39.32 -12.72
N SER A 252 21.18 40.54 -13.09
CA SER A 252 20.30 41.39 -13.92
C SER A 252 20.02 40.79 -15.29
N GLU A 253 21.03 40.24 -15.96
CA GLU A 253 20.88 39.56 -17.25
C GLU A 253 20.08 38.25 -17.13
N GLU A 254 20.25 37.52 -16.01
CA GLU A 254 19.51 36.28 -15.74
C GLU A 254 18.02 36.55 -15.46
N LEU A 255 17.72 37.69 -14.79
CA LEU A 255 16.33 38.09 -14.52
C LEU A 255 15.58 38.46 -15.80
N GLU A 256 16.24 39.05 -16.79
CA GLU A 256 15.63 39.42 -18.08
C GLU A 256 15.10 38.21 -18.86
N ILE A 257 15.66 37.03 -18.64
CA ILE A 257 15.25 35.80 -19.34
C ILE A 257 14.14 35.05 -18.62
N VAL A 258 13.75 35.49 -17.41
CA VAL A 258 12.69 34.82 -16.65
C VAL A 258 11.34 35.37 -17.06
N THR A 259 10.44 34.48 -17.44
CA THR A 259 9.04 34.81 -17.73
C THR A 259 8.20 34.63 -16.48
N ILE A 260 7.55 35.67 -16.00
CA ILE A 260 6.47 35.54 -15.01
C ILE A 260 5.26 35.02 -15.73
N VAL A 261 4.76 33.85 -15.27
CA VAL A 261 3.70 33.09 -15.96
C VAL A 261 2.39 33.28 -15.21
N PRO A 262 1.34 33.84 -15.87
CA PRO A 262 0.04 33.99 -15.26
C PRO A 262 -0.62 32.62 -15.05
N GLU A 263 -1.60 32.54 -14.13
CA GLU A 263 -2.21 31.28 -13.69
C GLU A 263 -2.78 30.44 -14.85
N TYR A 264 -3.39 31.08 -15.85
CA TYR A 264 -3.97 30.38 -17.00
C TYR A 264 -2.94 29.81 -17.99
N ASP A 265 -1.67 30.25 -17.91
CA ASP A 265 -0.53 29.78 -18.73
C ASP A 265 0.44 28.89 -17.97
N GLU A 266 0.12 28.58 -16.70
CA GLU A 266 0.99 27.72 -15.89
C GLU A 266 1.18 26.35 -16.53
N GLN A 267 2.40 25.87 -16.50
CA GLN A 267 2.69 24.51 -16.94
C GLN A 267 2.02 23.51 -16.00
N PRO A 268 1.19 22.58 -16.53
CA PRO A 268 0.58 21.55 -15.68
C PRO A 268 1.64 20.57 -15.14
N VAL A 269 1.31 19.91 -14.06
CA VAL A 269 2.08 18.80 -13.54
C VAL A 269 2.26 17.70 -14.59
N ARG A 270 3.40 17.04 -14.60
CA ARG A 270 3.65 15.90 -15.46
C ARG A 270 3.36 14.60 -14.71
N VAL A 271 2.34 13.89 -15.16
CA VAL A 271 1.98 12.59 -14.58
C VAL A 271 2.93 11.51 -15.09
N ILE A 272 3.51 10.76 -14.17
CA ILE A 272 4.36 9.60 -14.45
C ILE A 272 3.89 8.39 -13.63
N THR A 273 4.24 7.21 -14.10
CA THR A 273 4.01 5.95 -13.37
C THR A 273 5.34 5.35 -12.94
N VAL A 274 5.42 4.96 -11.67
CA VAL A 274 6.60 4.32 -11.08
C VAL A 274 6.21 2.93 -10.62
N PRO A 275 7.02 1.89 -10.86
CA PRO A 275 6.76 0.55 -10.34
C PRO A 275 6.53 0.59 -8.83
N LYS A 276 5.55 -0.16 -8.35
CA LYS A 276 5.25 -0.32 -6.93
C LYS A 276 4.97 -1.78 -6.60
N THR A 277 3.99 -2.35 -7.25
CA THR A 277 3.63 -3.77 -7.14
C THR A 277 3.13 -4.24 -8.50
N LEU A 278 3.08 -5.54 -8.72
CA LEU A 278 2.53 -6.11 -9.96
C LEU A 278 1.04 -5.74 -10.17
N LYS A 279 0.32 -5.44 -9.10
CA LYS A 279 -1.11 -5.09 -9.15
C LYS A 279 -1.34 -3.72 -9.81
N SER A 280 -0.60 -2.71 -9.37
CA SER A 280 -0.76 -1.34 -9.83
C SER A 280 0.54 -0.56 -9.63
N PRO A 281 0.95 0.28 -10.59
CA PRO A 281 2.03 1.23 -10.40
C PRO A 281 1.62 2.33 -9.42
N ARG A 282 2.58 3.13 -8.99
CA ARG A 282 2.31 4.41 -8.34
C ARG A 282 2.18 5.49 -9.40
N VAL A 283 1.07 6.21 -9.39
CA VAL A 283 0.90 7.42 -10.18
C VAL A 283 1.49 8.59 -9.39
N ILE A 284 2.34 9.38 -10.01
CA ILE A 284 3.03 10.53 -9.41
C ILE A 284 2.83 11.73 -10.30
N ALA A 285 2.39 12.85 -9.72
CA ALA A 285 2.42 14.17 -10.33
C ALA A 285 3.78 14.81 -10.05
N VAL A 286 4.48 15.19 -11.11
CA VAL A 286 5.78 15.88 -11.03
C VAL A 286 5.54 17.36 -11.27
N GLU A 287 5.89 18.16 -10.29
CA GLU A 287 5.64 19.60 -10.29
C GLU A 287 6.59 20.38 -11.23
N PRO A 288 6.17 21.57 -11.72
CA PRO A 288 7.06 22.55 -12.32
C PRO A 288 8.18 22.95 -11.37
N VAL A 289 9.30 23.41 -11.93
CA VAL A 289 10.52 23.70 -11.17
C VAL A 289 10.31 24.73 -10.04
N CYS A 290 9.59 25.81 -10.31
CA CYS A 290 9.30 26.84 -9.30
C CYS A 290 8.36 26.31 -8.19
N MET A 291 7.34 25.53 -8.55
CA MET A 291 6.43 24.92 -7.57
C MET A 291 7.15 23.92 -6.68
N GLN A 292 7.98 23.06 -7.27
CA GLN A 292 8.77 22.10 -6.50
C GLN A 292 9.72 22.80 -5.52
N TYR A 293 10.33 23.90 -5.94
CA TYR A 293 11.23 24.70 -5.12
C TYR A 293 10.53 25.26 -3.88
N VAL A 294 9.39 25.90 -4.08
CA VAL A 294 8.57 26.46 -3.00
C VAL A 294 8.05 25.39 -2.07
N GLN A 295 7.50 24.29 -2.61
CA GLN A 295 7.01 23.17 -1.79
C GLN A 295 8.10 22.56 -0.90
N GLN A 296 9.34 22.45 -1.38
CA GLN A 296 10.45 21.95 -0.56
C GLN A 296 10.83 22.94 0.55
N GLY A 297 10.68 24.25 0.33
CA GLY A 297 10.86 25.27 1.36
C GLY A 297 9.80 25.19 2.47
N ILE A 298 8.52 25.00 2.09
CA ILE A 298 7.42 24.85 3.07
C ILE A 298 7.60 23.57 3.91
N ARG A 299 8.20 22.55 3.35
CA ARG A 299 8.47 21.29 4.04
C ARG A 299 9.58 21.39 5.10
N SER A 300 10.55 22.28 4.93
CA SER A 300 11.75 22.37 5.77
C SER A 300 11.48 23.12 7.06
#